data_ae61592f6941e1a11b8661b4e68c2566
#
_entry.id   ae61592f6941e1a11b8661b4e68c2566
#
_cell.length_a   1.000
_cell.length_b   1.000
_cell.length_c   1.000
_cell.angle_alpha   90.00
_cell.angle_beta   90.00
_cell.angle_gamma   90.00
#
_symmetry.space_group_name_H-M   'P 1'
#
loop_
_entity.id
_entity.type
_entity.pdbx_description
1 polymer ?
#
loop_
_entity_poly.entity_id
_entity_poly.type
_entity_poly.pdbx_seq_one_letter_code
_entity_poly.pdbx_strand_id
1 'polypeptide(L)'
;MTSTLMPRVSPDWLSLREPADAAARAAELVTDLRERIGDAPRMVIHDLGCGTGSAARALAPKLPAAQHWIMWDRDPDLLAAALAGKPAGITGTTRQRDIGTLSAADLAGAGLVTASALIDILTVDEVDAIAAACAGAGVPALIMLSVVGRVEFIPPDPFDAEVAAAFNAHQRRTVGGRRLLGPDAVAALADAFARHGVATTLRPSPWQLGAGDQALVEVWFREWLAAAVDQVPALAAPAAGYARRRTAEIAEGRLTASVHHVDLLALP
;
A
#
# COMPACT_ATOMS: atom_id res chain seq x y z
N MET A 1 -7.50 -0.10 29.86
CA MET A 1 -7.03 -0.94 28.75
C MET A 1 -6.71 0.02 27.61
N THR A 2 -5.45 0.43 27.47
CA THR A 2 -4.97 1.28 26.38
C THR A 2 -4.98 0.44 25.11
N SER A 3 -5.93 0.69 24.23
CA SER A 3 -5.93 0.14 22.87
C SER A 3 -4.64 0.58 22.19
N THR A 4 -3.70 -0.34 21.96
CA THR A 4 -2.51 -0.11 21.17
C THR A 4 -2.92 -0.09 19.70
N LEU A 5 -3.58 1.01 19.31
CA LEU A 5 -3.97 1.27 17.92
C LEU A 5 -2.70 1.44 17.08
N MET A 6 -2.70 0.91 15.88
CA MET A 6 -1.70 1.24 14.87
C MET A 6 -1.56 2.77 14.76
N PRO A 7 -0.35 3.33 14.63
CA PRO A 7 -0.18 4.77 14.50
C PRO A 7 -1.02 5.31 13.34
N ARG A 8 -1.58 6.50 13.52
CA ARG A 8 -2.30 7.21 12.47
C ARG A 8 -1.32 7.64 11.40
N VAL A 9 -1.69 7.45 10.16
CA VAL A 9 -0.90 7.93 9.02
C VAL A 9 -1.21 9.41 8.81
N SER A 10 -0.16 10.24 8.69
CA SER A 10 -0.30 11.67 8.46
C SER A 10 -0.79 11.96 7.03
N PRO A 11 -1.76 12.89 6.84
CA PRO A 11 -2.13 13.37 5.50
C PRO A 11 -0.96 13.97 4.72
N ASP A 12 -0.04 14.64 5.41
CA ASP A 12 1.16 15.22 4.77
C ASP A 12 2.07 14.13 4.21
N TRP A 13 2.26 13.03 4.94
CA TRP A 13 2.99 11.86 4.45
C TRP A 13 2.33 11.26 3.21
N LEU A 14 1.01 11.08 3.24
CA LEU A 14 0.26 10.55 2.09
C LEU A 14 0.37 11.47 0.87
N SER A 15 0.32 12.78 1.06
CA SER A 15 0.50 13.76 -0.01
C SER A 15 1.92 13.76 -0.57
N LEU A 16 2.92 13.61 0.30
CA LEU A 16 4.33 13.61 -0.08
C LEU A 16 4.68 12.40 -0.97
N ARG A 17 4.13 11.23 -0.65
CA ARG A 17 4.43 10.00 -1.40
C ARG A 17 3.60 9.82 -2.67
N GLU A 18 2.45 10.49 -2.81
CA GLU A 18 1.48 10.25 -3.88
C GLU A 18 2.06 10.35 -5.31
N PRO A 19 2.97 11.29 -5.65
CA PRO A 19 3.59 11.32 -6.98
C PRO A 19 4.43 10.07 -7.27
N ALA A 20 5.21 9.60 -6.29
CA ALA A 20 6.02 8.37 -6.43
C ALA A 20 5.11 7.13 -6.54
N ASP A 21 4.04 7.07 -5.74
CA ASP A 21 3.02 6.02 -5.83
C ASP A 21 2.39 5.98 -7.24
N ALA A 22 2.01 7.13 -7.77
CA ALA A 22 1.37 7.22 -9.09
C ALA A 22 2.29 6.78 -10.22
N ALA A 23 3.59 7.11 -10.13
CA ALA A 23 4.60 6.72 -11.10
C ALA A 23 4.93 5.23 -11.05
N ALA A 24 4.85 4.60 -9.87
CA ALA A 24 5.27 3.21 -9.65
C ALA A 24 4.21 2.18 -10.04
N ARG A 25 2.90 2.52 -9.98
CA ARG A 25 1.81 1.56 -10.24
C ARG A 25 1.93 0.89 -11.60
N ALA A 26 1.78 -0.44 -11.62
CA ALA A 26 1.84 -1.26 -12.82
C ALA A 26 0.67 -0.97 -13.79
N ALA A 27 0.95 -0.23 -14.86
CA ALA A 27 -0.06 0.18 -15.84
C ALA A 27 -0.67 -1.01 -16.60
N GLU A 28 0.10 -2.09 -16.77
CA GLU A 28 -0.32 -3.31 -17.45
C GLU A 28 -1.51 -3.96 -16.72
N LEU A 29 -1.48 -4.02 -15.39
CA LEU A 29 -2.58 -4.61 -14.61
C LEU A 29 -3.88 -3.80 -14.73
N VAL A 30 -3.77 -2.47 -14.93
CA VAL A 30 -4.96 -1.64 -15.19
C VAL A 30 -5.51 -1.92 -16.60
N THR A 31 -4.64 -2.22 -17.56
CA THR A 31 -5.05 -2.64 -18.91
C THR A 31 -5.78 -3.99 -18.87
N ASP A 32 -5.19 -4.99 -18.23
CA ASP A 32 -5.79 -6.33 -18.06
C ASP A 32 -7.14 -6.23 -17.34
N LEU A 33 -7.22 -5.39 -16.29
CA LEU A 33 -8.46 -5.13 -15.56
C LEU A 33 -9.53 -4.51 -16.47
N ARG A 34 -9.17 -3.52 -17.30
CA ARG A 34 -10.11 -2.87 -18.25
C ARG A 34 -10.65 -3.84 -19.29
N GLU A 35 -9.80 -4.71 -19.83
CA GLU A 35 -10.22 -5.76 -20.76
C GLU A 35 -11.24 -6.71 -20.10
N ARG A 36 -11.03 -7.05 -18.82
CA ARG A 36 -11.94 -7.91 -18.04
C ARG A 36 -13.28 -7.24 -17.73
N ILE A 37 -13.28 -5.94 -17.42
CA ILE A 37 -14.47 -5.16 -17.05
C ILE A 37 -15.29 -4.80 -18.31
N GLY A 38 -14.62 -4.57 -19.43
CA GLY A 38 -15.25 -4.11 -20.67
C GLY A 38 -15.92 -2.73 -20.55
N ASP A 39 -16.94 -2.50 -21.37
CA ASP A 39 -17.70 -1.24 -21.42
C ASP A 39 -18.84 -1.20 -20.39
N ALA A 40 -18.57 -1.56 -19.13
CA ALA A 40 -19.57 -1.50 -18.08
C ALA A 40 -20.14 -0.07 -17.96
N PRO A 41 -21.48 0.12 -18.04
CA PRO A 41 -22.07 1.46 -18.04
C PRO A 41 -21.93 2.19 -16.69
N ARG A 42 -21.75 1.43 -15.62
CA ARG A 42 -21.54 1.93 -14.25
C ARG A 42 -20.69 0.94 -13.46
N MET A 43 -19.78 1.46 -12.64
CA MET A 43 -18.93 0.66 -11.77
C MET A 43 -19.00 1.15 -10.33
N VAL A 44 -19.21 0.24 -9.38
CA VAL A 44 -19.03 0.49 -7.95
C VAL A 44 -17.68 -0.06 -7.55
N ILE A 45 -16.85 0.80 -6.95
CA ILE A 45 -15.45 0.49 -6.59
C ILE A 45 -15.30 0.63 -5.08
N HIS A 46 -14.81 -0.42 -4.43
CA HIS A 46 -14.47 -0.39 -3.02
C HIS A 46 -12.97 -0.15 -2.87
N ASP A 47 -12.59 0.96 -2.22
CA ASP A 47 -11.19 1.33 -1.94
C ASP A 47 -10.91 1.07 -0.46
N LEU A 48 -10.20 -0.02 -0.17
CA LEU A 48 -9.92 -0.48 1.19
C LEU A 48 -8.68 0.23 1.74
N GLY A 49 -8.81 0.85 2.93
CA GLY A 49 -7.75 1.68 3.50
C GLY A 49 -7.41 2.86 2.59
N CYS A 50 -8.44 3.58 2.16
CA CYS A 50 -8.33 4.58 1.09
C CYS A 50 -7.38 5.75 1.43
N GLY A 51 -7.04 5.96 2.72
CA GLY A 51 -6.27 7.12 3.15
C GLY A 51 -6.92 8.43 2.67
N THR A 52 -6.17 9.27 1.98
CA THR A 52 -6.67 10.52 1.36
C THR A 52 -7.24 10.32 -0.05
N GLY A 53 -7.44 9.08 -0.51
CA GLY A 53 -8.06 8.77 -1.81
C GLY A 53 -7.10 8.76 -3.01
N SER A 54 -5.81 8.52 -2.81
CA SER A 54 -4.81 8.49 -3.90
C SER A 54 -5.10 7.42 -4.95
N ALA A 55 -5.65 6.25 -4.55
CA ALA A 55 -6.03 5.21 -5.49
C ALA A 55 -7.15 5.68 -6.43
N ALA A 56 -8.16 6.36 -5.90
CA ALA A 56 -9.24 6.94 -6.72
C ALA A 56 -8.69 7.99 -7.71
N ARG A 57 -7.79 8.88 -7.27
CA ARG A 57 -7.16 9.87 -8.16
C ARG A 57 -6.34 9.23 -9.27
N ALA A 58 -5.66 8.14 -9.00
CA ALA A 58 -4.82 7.45 -9.98
C ALA A 58 -5.62 6.58 -10.97
N LEU A 59 -6.69 5.92 -10.50
CA LEU A 59 -7.43 4.92 -11.29
C LEU A 59 -8.66 5.49 -11.99
N ALA A 60 -9.38 6.44 -11.39
CA ALA A 60 -10.62 6.94 -11.95
C ALA A 60 -10.49 7.43 -13.41
N PRO A 61 -9.44 8.16 -13.81
CA PRO A 61 -9.25 8.57 -15.20
C PRO A 61 -9.01 7.41 -16.17
N LYS A 62 -8.65 6.23 -15.67
CA LYS A 62 -8.27 5.05 -16.45
C LYS A 62 -9.37 4.01 -16.56
N LEU A 63 -10.45 4.14 -15.79
CA LEU A 63 -11.56 3.19 -15.72
C LEU A 63 -12.81 3.70 -16.47
N PRO A 64 -13.82 2.87 -16.76
CA PRO A 64 -15.05 3.27 -17.41
C PRO A 64 -15.76 4.46 -16.74
N ALA A 65 -16.50 5.24 -17.50
CA ALA A 65 -16.86 6.62 -17.16
C ALA A 65 -17.77 6.82 -15.93
N ALA A 66 -18.77 5.95 -15.70
CA ALA A 66 -19.70 6.16 -14.58
C ALA A 66 -19.25 5.38 -13.34
N GLN A 67 -18.59 6.06 -12.41
CA GLN A 67 -18.01 5.43 -11.22
C GLN A 67 -18.65 5.93 -9.93
N HIS A 68 -18.84 4.99 -8.99
CA HIS A 68 -19.17 5.28 -7.61
C HIS A 68 -18.14 4.61 -6.68
N TRP A 69 -17.40 5.42 -5.93
CA TRP A 69 -16.37 4.94 -5.01
C TRP A 69 -16.91 4.82 -3.60
N ILE A 70 -16.73 3.65 -2.99
CA ILE A 70 -17.00 3.40 -1.57
C ILE A 70 -15.64 3.34 -0.87
N MET A 71 -15.29 4.42 -0.18
CA MET A 71 -13.99 4.64 0.45
C MET A 71 -14.01 4.13 1.88
N TRP A 72 -13.18 3.13 2.19
CA TRP A 72 -13.10 2.50 3.50
C TRP A 72 -11.82 2.93 4.21
N ASP A 73 -11.96 3.42 5.42
CA ASP A 73 -10.83 3.66 6.33
C ASP A 73 -11.34 3.61 7.77
N ARG A 74 -10.44 3.43 8.73
CA ARG A 74 -10.76 3.54 10.15
C ARG A 74 -10.70 4.99 10.65
N ASP A 75 -9.95 5.85 9.95
CA ASP A 75 -9.72 7.24 10.32
C ASP A 75 -10.73 8.16 9.63
N PRO A 76 -11.64 8.81 10.41
CA PRO A 76 -12.67 9.69 9.85
C PRO A 76 -12.09 10.94 9.18
N ASP A 77 -10.92 11.42 9.61
CA ASP A 77 -10.29 12.60 9.03
C ASP A 77 -9.73 12.28 7.64
N LEU A 78 -9.16 11.08 7.46
CA LEU A 78 -8.72 10.59 6.15
C LEU A 78 -9.91 10.36 5.22
N LEU A 79 -11.01 9.79 5.71
CA LEU A 79 -12.25 9.63 4.93
C LEU A 79 -12.82 10.97 4.46
N ALA A 80 -12.81 11.98 5.30
CA ALA A 80 -13.26 13.33 4.95
C ALA A 80 -12.36 13.92 3.85
N ALA A 81 -11.04 13.77 3.97
CA ALA A 81 -10.06 14.21 2.98
C ALA A 81 -10.23 13.48 1.64
N ALA A 82 -10.41 12.15 1.67
CA ALA A 82 -10.64 11.33 0.47
C ALA A 82 -11.89 11.75 -0.28
N LEU A 83 -12.99 11.99 0.42
CA LEU A 83 -14.25 12.43 -0.19
C LEU A 83 -14.14 13.83 -0.78
N ALA A 84 -13.47 14.75 -0.08
CA ALA A 84 -13.23 16.11 -0.56
C ALA A 84 -12.28 16.15 -1.78
N GLY A 85 -11.23 15.33 -1.76
CA GLY A 85 -10.20 15.26 -2.80
C GLY A 85 -10.49 14.29 -3.95
N LYS A 86 -11.71 13.74 -4.03
CA LYS A 86 -12.06 12.82 -5.12
C LYS A 86 -12.03 13.50 -6.49
N PRO A 87 -11.66 12.79 -7.57
CA PRO A 87 -11.69 13.32 -8.92
C PRO A 87 -13.06 13.87 -9.32
N ALA A 88 -13.06 14.89 -10.17
CA ALA A 88 -14.29 15.37 -10.81
C ALA A 88 -14.90 14.26 -11.69
N GLY A 89 -16.23 14.22 -11.78
CA GLY A 89 -16.95 13.24 -12.62
C GLY A 89 -17.23 11.89 -11.93
N ILE A 90 -16.67 11.61 -10.76
CA ILE A 90 -17.04 10.44 -9.98
C ILE A 90 -17.92 10.82 -8.78
N THR A 91 -18.72 9.84 -8.31
CA THR A 91 -19.43 9.94 -7.04
C THR A 91 -18.74 9.11 -5.96
N GLY A 92 -18.93 9.44 -4.69
CA GLY A 92 -18.29 8.68 -3.60
C GLY A 92 -19.07 8.74 -2.30
N THR A 93 -18.92 7.68 -1.51
CA THR A 93 -19.37 7.56 -0.13
C THR A 93 -18.26 6.99 0.73
N THR A 94 -18.33 7.20 2.03
CA THR A 94 -17.33 6.72 2.98
C THR A 94 -17.90 5.62 3.88
N ARG A 95 -17.06 4.70 4.30
CA ARG A 95 -17.36 3.69 5.32
C ARG A 95 -16.26 3.66 6.36
N GLN A 96 -16.55 4.16 7.55
CA GLN A 96 -15.65 4.04 8.69
C GLN A 96 -15.79 2.65 9.31
N ARG A 97 -14.91 1.72 8.91
CA ARG A 97 -14.97 0.33 9.35
C ARG A 97 -13.60 -0.34 9.27
N ASP A 98 -13.40 -1.33 10.13
CA ASP A 98 -12.28 -2.25 10.04
C ASP A 98 -12.48 -3.20 8.85
N ILE A 99 -11.48 -3.25 7.97
CA ILE A 99 -11.49 -4.09 6.76
C ILE A 99 -11.34 -5.59 7.05
N GLY A 100 -10.81 -5.97 8.21
CA GLY A 100 -10.72 -7.38 8.65
C GLY A 100 -12.08 -8.07 8.81
N THR A 101 -13.18 -7.32 8.75
CA THR A 101 -14.55 -7.84 8.80
C THR A 101 -15.27 -7.81 7.45
N LEU A 102 -14.52 -7.62 6.34
CA LEU A 102 -15.09 -7.60 4.98
C LEU A 102 -15.71 -8.95 4.63
N SER A 103 -16.87 -8.92 4.00
CA SER A 103 -17.60 -10.10 3.55
C SER A 103 -18.06 -9.96 2.09
N ALA A 104 -18.39 -11.07 1.44
CA ALA A 104 -18.94 -11.06 0.09
C ALA A 104 -20.25 -10.25 -0.02
N ALA A 105 -21.05 -10.20 1.07
CA ALA A 105 -22.26 -9.40 1.12
C ALA A 105 -21.99 -7.90 1.07
N ASP A 106 -20.85 -7.45 1.65
CA ASP A 106 -20.42 -6.04 1.59
C ASP A 106 -20.05 -5.62 0.16
N LEU A 107 -19.63 -6.56 -0.67
CA LEU A 107 -19.21 -6.40 -2.07
C LEU A 107 -20.30 -6.68 -3.10
N ALA A 108 -21.54 -6.95 -2.66
CA ALA A 108 -22.63 -7.22 -3.59
C ALA A 108 -22.83 -6.06 -4.57
N GLY A 109 -22.74 -6.35 -5.88
CA GLY A 109 -22.84 -5.35 -6.96
C GLY A 109 -21.58 -4.50 -7.16
N ALA A 110 -20.48 -4.79 -6.49
CA ALA A 110 -19.19 -4.15 -6.77
C ALA A 110 -18.64 -4.62 -8.13
N GLY A 111 -17.94 -3.72 -8.83
CA GLY A 111 -17.20 -4.01 -10.05
C GLY A 111 -15.70 -4.14 -9.83
N LEU A 112 -15.19 -3.62 -8.69
CA LEU A 112 -13.77 -3.66 -8.35
C LEU A 112 -13.58 -3.47 -6.84
N VAL A 113 -12.63 -4.20 -6.29
CA VAL A 113 -12.01 -3.90 -5.00
C VAL A 113 -10.60 -3.41 -5.24
N THR A 114 -10.18 -2.33 -4.59
CA THR A 114 -8.80 -1.86 -4.63
C THR A 114 -8.26 -1.56 -3.24
N ALA A 115 -6.97 -1.67 -3.09
CA ALA A 115 -6.21 -1.23 -1.92
C ALA A 115 -4.82 -0.78 -2.37
N SER A 116 -4.22 0.17 -1.66
CA SER A 116 -2.89 0.68 -1.99
C SER A 116 -2.07 0.86 -0.73
N ALA A 117 -0.88 0.23 -0.67
CA ALA A 117 0.04 0.28 0.47
C ALA A 117 -0.66 -0.06 1.81
N LEU A 118 -1.39 -1.17 1.82
CA LEU A 118 -2.25 -1.55 2.95
C LEU A 118 -1.94 -2.93 3.52
N ILE A 119 -1.74 -3.93 2.64
CA ILE A 119 -1.81 -5.34 3.08
C ILE A 119 -0.65 -5.77 3.98
N ASP A 120 0.45 -5.05 3.99
CA ASP A 120 1.61 -5.28 4.86
C ASP A 120 1.30 -5.09 6.36
N ILE A 121 0.30 -4.26 6.68
CA ILE A 121 -0.18 -4.06 8.07
C ILE A 121 -1.32 -4.98 8.47
N LEU A 122 -1.68 -5.92 7.61
CA LEU A 122 -2.72 -6.92 7.86
C LEU A 122 -2.13 -8.23 8.39
N THR A 123 -3.00 -9.06 8.96
CA THR A 123 -2.71 -10.44 9.37
C THR A 123 -3.06 -11.42 8.26
N VAL A 124 -2.63 -12.68 8.40
CA VAL A 124 -3.00 -13.77 7.48
C VAL A 124 -4.52 -13.92 7.38
N ASP A 125 -5.23 -13.87 8.50
CA ASP A 125 -6.69 -14.03 8.53
C ASP A 125 -7.40 -12.86 7.83
N GLU A 126 -6.87 -11.64 7.95
CA GLU A 126 -7.45 -10.46 7.31
C GLU A 126 -7.25 -10.46 5.79
N VAL A 127 -6.10 -10.88 5.28
CA VAL A 127 -5.91 -11.02 3.83
C VAL A 127 -6.72 -12.20 3.26
N ASP A 128 -6.90 -13.28 4.04
CA ASP A 128 -7.77 -14.38 3.64
C ASP A 128 -9.24 -13.93 3.56
N ALA A 129 -9.70 -13.13 4.52
CA ALA A 129 -11.06 -12.56 4.50
C ALA A 129 -11.29 -11.66 3.26
N ILE A 130 -10.30 -10.85 2.87
CA ILE A 130 -10.36 -10.05 1.64
C ILE A 130 -10.47 -10.95 0.40
N ALA A 131 -9.62 -11.98 0.30
CA ALA A 131 -9.63 -12.91 -0.83
C ALA A 131 -10.96 -13.69 -0.91
N ALA A 132 -11.45 -14.19 0.24
CA ALA A 132 -12.73 -14.89 0.35
C ALA A 132 -13.91 -13.99 -0.06
N ALA A 133 -13.90 -12.72 0.39
CA ALA A 133 -14.96 -11.77 0.05
C ALA A 133 -14.99 -11.46 -1.45
N CYS A 134 -13.82 -11.21 -2.06
CA CYS A 134 -13.70 -10.95 -3.49
C CYS A 134 -14.12 -12.17 -4.33
N ALA A 135 -13.60 -13.36 -3.99
CA ALA A 135 -13.95 -14.60 -4.67
C ALA A 135 -15.43 -14.94 -4.54
N GLY A 136 -15.98 -14.84 -3.32
CA GLY A 136 -17.40 -15.13 -3.05
C GLY A 136 -18.37 -14.17 -3.73
N ALA A 137 -17.95 -12.93 -3.98
CA ALA A 137 -18.73 -11.94 -4.72
C ALA A 137 -18.46 -11.95 -6.24
N GLY A 138 -17.45 -12.68 -6.72
CA GLY A 138 -17.03 -12.68 -8.12
C GLY A 138 -16.46 -11.33 -8.58
N VAL A 139 -15.80 -10.58 -7.68
CA VAL A 139 -15.35 -9.20 -7.91
C VAL A 139 -13.84 -9.17 -8.09
N PRO A 140 -13.32 -8.58 -9.19
CA PRO A 140 -11.89 -8.35 -9.37
C PRO A 140 -11.28 -7.55 -8.22
N ALA A 141 -10.02 -7.85 -7.88
CA ALA A 141 -9.26 -7.08 -6.90
C ALA A 141 -7.93 -6.60 -7.48
N LEU A 142 -7.65 -5.29 -7.39
CA LEU A 142 -6.38 -4.66 -7.75
C LEU A 142 -5.71 -4.11 -6.49
N ILE A 143 -4.70 -4.81 -6.01
CA ILE A 143 -3.97 -4.47 -4.79
C ILE A 143 -2.60 -3.94 -5.18
N MET A 144 -2.31 -2.69 -4.80
CA MET A 144 -1.17 -1.94 -5.33
C MET A 144 -0.16 -1.57 -4.26
N LEU A 145 1.09 -1.38 -4.68
CA LEU A 145 2.18 -0.83 -3.87
C LEU A 145 2.40 -1.61 -2.56
N SER A 146 2.34 -2.94 -2.65
CA SER A 146 2.60 -3.80 -1.51
C SER A 146 4.11 -4.04 -1.39
N VAL A 147 4.68 -3.68 -0.24
CA VAL A 147 6.12 -3.83 0.02
C VAL A 147 6.55 -5.31 -0.04
N VAL A 148 7.76 -5.56 -0.54
CA VAL A 148 8.36 -6.91 -0.62
C VAL A 148 9.68 -7.01 0.16
N GLY A 149 9.98 -5.99 0.99
CA GLY A 149 11.12 -6.01 1.91
C GLY A 149 12.48 -5.80 1.25
N ARG A 150 12.54 -5.38 -0.01
CA ARG A 150 13.78 -5.08 -0.72
C ARG A 150 13.91 -3.58 -0.94
N VAL A 151 15.07 -3.05 -0.52
CA VAL A 151 15.47 -1.66 -0.74
C VAL A 151 16.89 -1.66 -1.29
N GLU A 152 17.16 -0.85 -2.29
CA GLU A 152 18.47 -0.66 -2.90
C GLU A 152 18.83 0.81 -2.93
N PHE A 153 20.08 1.12 -2.58
CA PHE A 153 20.62 2.47 -2.63
C PHE A 153 21.81 2.57 -3.58
N ILE A 154 21.93 3.71 -4.23
CA ILE A 154 23.12 4.10 -4.98
C ILE A 154 23.55 5.49 -4.48
N PRO A 155 24.79 5.63 -3.99
CA PRO A 155 25.80 4.60 -3.79
C PRO A 155 25.42 3.61 -2.67
N PRO A 156 25.88 2.35 -2.69
CA PRO A 156 25.62 1.38 -1.63
C PRO A 156 26.45 1.72 -0.36
N ASP A 157 25.90 1.40 0.81
CA ASP A 157 26.63 1.46 2.09
C ASP A 157 26.61 0.05 2.73
N PRO A 158 27.71 -0.42 3.30
CA PRO A 158 27.77 -1.74 3.94
C PRO A 158 26.68 -1.97 5.01
N PHE A 159 26.13 -0.91 5.61
CA PHE A 159 25.12 -0.99 6.65
C PHE A 159 23.68 -1.12 6.11
N ASP A 160 23.44 -0.92 4.81
CA ASP A 160 22.12 -0.99 4.19
C ASP A 160 21.40 -2.32 4.45
N ALA A 161 22.12 -3.42 4.28
CA ALA A 161 21.54 -4.76 4.43
C ALA A 161 21.09 -5.06 5.87
N GLU A 162 21.86 -4.60 6.87
CA GLU A 162 21.54 -4.81 8.28
C GLU A 162 20.31 -4.00 8.69
N VAL A 163 20.22 -2.75 8.24
CA VAL A 163 19.05 -1.90 8.48
C VAL A 163 17.82 -2.46 7.76
N ALA A 164 17.95 -2.92 6.52
CA ALA A 164 16.84 -3.54 5.78
C ALA A 164 16.31 -4.80 6.47
N ALA A 165 17.20 -5.65 6.98
CA ALA A 165 16.80 -6.86 7.72
C ALA A 165 16.04 -6.51 9.01
N ALA A 166 16.52 -5.52 9.77
CA ALA A 166 15.88 -5.06 10.99
C ALA A 166 14.51 -4.41 10.69
N PHE A 167 14.40 -3.59 9.65
CA PHE A 167 13.14 -3.01 9.22
C PHE A 167 12.12 -4.07 8.80
N ASN A 168 12.53 -5.07 8.03
CA ASN A 168 11.66 -6.17 7.64
C ASN A 168 11.16 -6.98 8.86
N ALA A 169 11.99 -7.16 9.88
CA ALA A 169 11.58 -7.77 11.13
C ALA A 169 10.57 -6.87 11.88
N HIS A 170 10.78 -5.54 11.88
CA HIS A 170 9.83 -4.59 12.45
C HIS A 170 8.46 -4.64 11.76
N GLN A 171 8.42 -4.74 10.44
CA GLN A 171 7.16 -4.88 9.70
C GLN A 171 6.38 -6.16 10.06
N ARG A 172 7.08 -7.25 10.45
CA ARG A 172 6.47 -8.51 10.92
C ARG A 172 6.14 -8.54 12.42
N ARG A 173 6.21 -7.40 13.11
CA ARG A 173 5.98 -7.34 14.56
C ARG A 173 4.54 -7.67 14.93
N THR A 174 4.36 -8.02 16.21
CA THR A 174 3.03 -8.20 16.78
C THR A 174 2.56 -6.90 17.45
N VAL A 175 1.41 -6.40 17.07
CA VAL A 175 0.78 -5.18 17.62
C VAL A 175 -0.62 -5.53 18.11
N GLY A 176 -0.87 -5.37 19.42
CA GLY A 176 -2.18 -5.67 19.99
C GLY A 176 -2.63 -7.13 19.80
N GLY A 177 -1.70 -8.08 19.79
CA GLY A 177 -1.97 -9.50 19.53
C GLY A 177 -2.08 -9.88 18.04
N ARG A 178 -2.03 -8.90 17.11
CA ARG A 178 -2.06 -9.11 15.67
C ARG A 178 -0.64 -9.22 15.13
N ARG A 179 -0.27 -10.36 14.57
CA ARG A 179 1.00 -10.53 13.84
C ARG A 179 0.86 -10.00 12.43
N LEU A 180 1.57 -8.94 12.13
CA LEU A 180 1.53 -8.29 10.82
C LEU A 180 2.32 -9.11 9.79
N LEU A 181 1.88 -9.07 8.54
CA LEU A 181 2.52 -9.78 7.43
C LEU A 181 3.81 -9.08 6.97
N GLY A 182 3.83 -7.73 6.98
CA GLY A 182 4.96 -7.00 6.43
C GLY A 182 5.24 -7.39 4.98
N PRO A 183 6.52 -7.66 4.64
CA PRO A 183 6.91 -8.01 3.27
C PRO A 183 6.39 -9.37 2.77
N ASP A 184 5.78 -10.19 3.63
CA ASP A 184 5.21 -11.49 3.25
C ASP A 184 3.76 -11.36 2.73
N ALA A 185 3.17 -10.17 2.81
CA ALA A 185 1.76 -9.92 2.54
C ALA A 185 1.33 -10.26 1.10
N VAL A 186 2.18 -9.98 0.11
CA VAL A 186 1.87 -10.28 -1.31
C VAL A 186 1.73 -11.78 -1.53
N ALA A 187 2.68 -12.57 -1.01
CA ALA A 187 2.64 -14.03 -1.13
C ALA A 187 1.43 -14.60 -0.38
N ALA A 188 1.18 -14.13 0.84
CA ALA A 188 0.04 -14.58 1.64
C ALA A 188 -1.31 -14.29 0.95
N LEU A 189 -1.45 -13.12 0.32
CA LEU A 189 -2.67 -12.74 -0.40
C LEU A 189 -2.83 -13.56 -1.70
N ALA A 190 -1.75 -13.78 -2.46
CA ALA A 190 -1.79 -14.62 -3.65
C ALA A 190 -2.19 -16.06 -3.33
N ASP A 191 -1.61 -16.63 -2.25
CA ASP A 191 -1.98 -17.96 -1.75
C ASP A 191 -3.45 -18.00 -1.26
N ALA A 192 -3.92 -16.92 -0.62
CA ALA A 192 -5.32 -16.82 -0.21
C ALA A 192 -6.26 -16.86 -1.42
N PHE A 193 -6.02 -16.06 -2.45
CA PHE A 193 -6.80 -16.10 -3.69
C PHE A 193 -6.75 -17.49 -4.35
N ALA A 194 -5.58 -18.13 -4.40
CA ALA A 194 -5.44 -19.47 -4.95
C ALA A 194 -6.29 -20.51 -4.21
N ARG A 195 -6.35 -20.44 -2.84
CA ARG A 195 -7.24 -21.31 -2.04
C ARG A 195 -8.72 -21.14 -2.39
N HIS A 196 -9.12 -19.95 -2.82
CA HIS A 196 -10.49 -19.64 -3.27
C HIS A 196 -10.68 -19.84 -4.79
N GLY A 197 -9.72 -20.47 -5.49
CA GLY A 197 -9.81 -20.78 -6.92
C GLY A 197 -9.63 -19.58 -7.85
N VAL A 198 -9.09 -18.47 -7.35
CA VAL A 198 -8.90 -17.25 -8.13
C VAL A 198 -7.44 -17.13 -8.56
N ALA A 199 -7.22 -16.94 -9.87
CA ALA A 199 -5.89 -16.67 -10.41
C ALA A 199 -5.45 -15.24 -10.14
N THR A 200 -4.14 -15.06 -9.90
CA THR A 200 -3.54 -13.75 -9.69
C THR A 200 -2.41 -13.47 -10.66
N THR A 201 -2.30 -12.22 -11.09
CA THR A 201 -1.17 -11.69 -11.87
C THR A 201 -0.40 -10.69 -11.01
N LEU A 202 0.92 -10.86 -10.93
CA LEU A 202 1.81 -10.01 -10.15
C LEU A 202 2.70 -9.18 -11.09
N ARG A 203 2.90 -7.89 -10.78
CA ARG A 203 3.82 -7.00 -11.48
C ARG A 203 4.64 -6.17 -10.50
N PRO A 204 5.96 -6.00 -10.72
CA PRO A 204 6.77 -5.07 -9.95
C PRO A 204 6.24 -3.64 -10.08
N SER A 205 6.21 -2.91 -8.97
CA SER A 205 5.82 -1.51 -8.90
C SER A 205 6.76 -0.70 -7.99
N PRO A 206 8.09 -0.72 -8.26
CA PRO A 206 9.06 -0.09 -7.37
C PRO A 206 8.98 1.43 -7.41
N TRP A 207 9.14 2.08 -6.26
CA TRP A 207 9.56 3.48 -6.28
C TRP A 207 10.99 3.57 -6.83
N GLN A 208 11.20 4.54 -7.69
CA GLN A 208 12.52 4.92 -8.20
C GLN A 208 12.77 6.37 -7.80
N LEU A 209 13.39 6.56 -6.64
CA LEU A 209 13.55 7.87 -6.02
C LEU A 209 14.95 8.43 -6.32
N GLY A 210 15.00 9.70 -6.69
CA GLY A 210 16.24 10.37 -7.05
C GLY A 210 16.30 11.82 -6.58
N ALA A 211 17.13 12.63 -7.22
CA ALA A 211 17.35 14.03 -6.86
C ALA A 211 16.06 14.89 -6.88
N GLY A 212 15.06 14.51 -7.66
CA GLY A 212 13.75 15.19 -7.68
C GLY A 212 12.85 14.87 -6.49
N ASP A 213 13.17 13.82 -5.71
CA ASP A 213 12.33 13.27 -4.65
C ASP A 213 12.93 13.49 -3.24
N GLN A 214 13.87 14.44 -3.10
CA GLN A 214 14.66 14.62 -1.87
C GLN A 214 13.80 14.66 -0.60
N ALA A 215 12.70 15.42 -0.62
CA ALA A 215 11.81 15.55 0.54
C ALA A 215 11.18 14.19 0.93
N LEU A 216 10.77 13.39 -0.06
CA LEU A 216 10.23 12.04 0.18
C LEU A 216 11.31 11.11 0.71
N VAL A 217 12.48 11.10 0.08
CA VAL A 217 13.61 10.24 0.48
C VAL A 217 14.05 10.55 1.91
N GLU A 218 14.14 11.84 2.29
CA GLU A 218 14.54 12.25 3.63
C GLU A 218 13.57 11.76 4.71
N VAL A 219 12.26 11.98 4.51
CA VAL A 219 11.23 11.55 5.48
C VAL A 219 11.18 10.04 5.55
N TRP A 220 11.11 9.37 4.39
CA TRP A 220 11.03 7.90 4.31
C TRP A 220 12.27 7.24 4.92
N PHE A 221 13.48 7.69 4.57
CA PHE A 221 14.73 7.14 5.10
C PHE A 221 14.83 7.27 6.62
N ARG A 222 14.46 8.44 7.16
CA ARG A 222 14.45 8.66 8.61
C ARG A 222 13.52 7.70 9.32
N GLU A 223 12.30 7.50 8.82
CA GLU A 223 11.31 6.60 9.41
C GLU A 223 11.72 5.13 9.27
N TRP A 224 12.28 4.75 8.11
CA TRP A 224 12.81 3.43 7.84
C TRP A 224 13.93 3.06 8.80
N LEU A 225 14.90 3.97 9.02
CA LEU A 225 16.00 3.76 9.95
C LEU A 225 15.51 3.75 11.40
N ALA A 226 14.60 4.63 11.77
CA ALA A 226 14.05 4.68 13.14
C ALA A 226 13.32 3.37 13.48
N ALA A 227 12.51 2.82 12.58
CA ALA A 227 11.83 1.55 12.77
C ALA A 227 12.81 0.36 12.88
N ALA A 228 13.91 0.38 12.12
CA ALA A 228 14.96 -0.63 12.23
C ALA A 228 15.66 -0.58 13.60
N VAL A 229 15.96 0.61 14.10
CA VAL A 229 16.58 0.81 15.43
C VAL A 229 15.60 0.43 16.56
N ASP A 230 14.31 0.74 16.42
CA ASP A 230 13.28 0.31 17.36
C ASP A 230 13.21 -1.22 17.47
N GLN A 231 13.30 -1.91 16.34
CA GLN A 231 13.32 -3.38 16.28
C GLN A 231 14.60 -3.99 16.85
N VAL A 232 15.76 -3.38 16.56
CA VAL A 232 17.08 -3.87 16.97
C VAL A 232 17.86 -2.70 17.62
N PRO A 233 17.68 -2.45 18.93
CA PRO A 233 18.30 -1.31 19.63
C PRO A 233 19.83 -1.26 19.55
N ALA A 234 20.49 -2.41 19.32
CA ALA A 234 21.94 -2.48 19.13
C ALA A 234 22.43 -1.69 17.90
N LEU A 235 21.54 -1.43 16.93
CA LEU A 235 21.86 -0.61 15.75
C LEU A 235 21.98 0.89 16.08
N ALA A 236 21.53 1.38 17.24
CA ALA A 236 21.49 2.81 17.55
C ALA A 236 22.86 3.49 17.43
N ALA A 237 23.92 2.84 17.92
CA ALA A 237 25.28 3.42 17.88
C ALA A 237 25.83 3.54 16.43
N PRO A 238 25.84 2.51 15.58
CA PRO A 238 26.30 2.63 14.19
C PRO A 238 25.31 3.44 13.32
N ALA A 239 24.02 3.43 13.60
CA ALA A 239 22.99 4.18 12.86
C ALA A 239 23.26 5.68 12.82
N ALA A 240 23.82 6.29 13.88
CA ALA A 240 24.12 7.71 13.90
C ALA A 240 25.15 8.13 12.83
N GLY A 241 26.17 7.32 12.60
CA GLY A 241 27.16 7.54 11.54
C GLY A 241 26.57 7.32 10.15
N TYR A 242 25.82 6.27 10.00
CA TYR A 242 25.11 5.94 8.77
C TYR A 242 24.10 7.03 8.38
N ALA A 243 23.27 7.48 9.32
CA ALA A 243 22.30 8.56 9.07
C ALA A 243 22.98 9.84 8.55
N ARG A 244 24.12 10.26 9.17
CA ARG A 244 24.86 11.45 8.71
C ARG A 244 25.33 11.31 7.26
N ARG A 245 25.89 10.14 6.88
CA ARG A 245 26.34 9.90 5.49
C ARG A 245 25.17 9.98 4.53
N ARG A 246 24.10 9.25 4.81
CA ARG A 246 22.90 9.20 3.96
C ARG A 246 22.21 10.55 3.83
N THR A 247 22.07 11.31 4.94
CA THR A 247 21.50 12.67 4.89
C THR A 247 22.34 13.62 4.04
N ALA A 248 23.68 13.53 4.10
CA ALA A 248 24.55 14.32 3.24
C ALA A 248 24.37 13.94 1.75
N GLU A 249 24.30 12.64 1.43
CA GLU A 249 24.07 12.16 0.07
C GLU A 249 22.71 12.57 -0.49
N ILE A 250 21.65 12.58 0.35
CA ILE A 250 20.32 13.10 -0.01
C ILE A 250 20.41 14.59 -0.31
N ALA A 251 21.00 15.39 0.60
CA ALA A 251 21.10 16.84 0.45
C ALA A 251 21.90 17.25 -0.80
N GLU A 252 22.88 16.46 -1.19
CA GLU A 252 23.70 16.67 -2.39
C GLU A 252 23.05 16.09 -3.67
N GLY A 253 21.87 15.46 -3.56
CA GLY A 253 21.18 14.83 -4.69
C GLY A 253 21.92 13.61 -5.27
N ARG A 254 22.84 13.00 -4.52
CA ARG A 254 23.63 11.85 -4.95
C ARG A 254 23.02 10.51 -4.59
N LEU A 255 22.12 10.47 -3.58
CA LEU A 255 21.44 9.24 -3.20
C LEU A 255 20.26 8.98 -4.14
N THR A 256 20.23 7.76 -4.70
CA THR A 256 19.01 7.21 -5.28
C THR A 256 18.55 6.01 -4.46
N ALA A 257 17.24 5.78 -4.39
CA ALA A 257 16.66 4.67 -3.66
C ALA A 257 15.62 3.95 -4.52
N SER A 258 15.76 2.64 -4.66
CA SER A 258 14.71 1.77 -5.21
C SER A 258 14.02 1.05 -4.06
N VAL A 259 12.75 1.37 -3.80
CA VAL A 259 11.91 0.69 -2.81
C VAL A 259 10.98 -0.25 -3.55
N HIS A 260 11.20 -1.56 -3.38
CA HIS A 260 10.49 -2.56 -4.17
C HIS A 260 9.10 -2.84 -3.61
N HIS A 261 8.12 -2.71 -4.50
CA HIS A 261 6.72 -3.07 -4.29
C HIS A 261 6.26 -4.01 -5.40
N VAL A 262 5.13 -4.64 -5.17
CA VAL A 262 4.43 -5.47 -6.16
C VAL A 262 2.96 -5.07 -6.17
N ASP A 263 2.40 -4.95 -7.37
CA ASP A 263 0.96 -4.86 -7.60
C ASP A 263 0.43 -6.24 -7.96
N LEU A 264 -0.77 -6.55 -7.47
CA LEU A 264 -1.48 -7.82 -7.68
C LEU A 264 -2.86 -7.54 -8.28
N LEU A 265 -3.18 -8.24 -9.38
CA LEU A 265 -4.53 -8.31 -9.94
C LEU A 265 -5.07 -9.73 -9.75
N ALA A 266 -6.24 -9.84 -9.10
CA ALA A 266 -7.01 -11.07 -8.97
C ALA A 266 -8.27 -10.96 -9.81
N LEU A 267 -8.54 -11.99 -10.63
CA LEU A 267 -9.68 -12.06 -11.55
C LEU A 267 -10.50 -13.32 -11.25
N PRO A 268 -11.57 -13.22 -10.43
CA PRO A 268 -12.51 -14.33 -10.17
C PRO A 268 -13.31 -14.75 -11.39
#